data_ce67eb966dc3eef3b2b98a391c512618
#
_entry.id   ce67eb966dc3eef3b2b98a391c512618
#
_cell.length_a   1.000
_cell.length_b   1.000
_cell.length_c   1.000
_cell.angle_alpha   90.00
_cell.angle_beta   90.00
_cell.angle_gamma   90.00
#
_symmetry.space_group_name_H-M   'P 1'
#
loop_
_entity.id
_entity.type
_entity.pdbx_description
1 polymer ?
#
loop_
_entity_poly.entity_id
_entity_poly.type
_entity_poly.pdbx_seq_one_letter_code
_entity_poly.pdbx_strand_id
1 'polypeptide(L)'
;GPAGGVVGAHAVSKHLGLVYVVSFDMGGTTAKASLIERGQYSRAVEYSVGGGIMIASRLLTGSGYRLKVPAIDLAEVGAGGGSIVWLDPAGSLKIGPRSAGASPGPVCYGAGGMEPTVTDVCVILGYLNPNHLVGGELRIDAELSRKVFTEQIADPLGLDVYHAAYGAFEIAGANMIRAIKSVSSERGRDPRDYVLFAFGGNGPLFAASMARVLGMNRILVPPIPGLFSAFGLLCADVEYHYSQTLCRVLQNVAPLELEVGWNSLEL
;
A
#
# COMPACT_ATOMS: atom_id res chain seq x y z
N GLY A 1 -3.28 4.09 10.56
CA GLY A 1 -2.31 3.25 9.86
C GLY A 1 -1.66 3.96 8.68
N PRO A 2 -2.21 3.90 7.46
CA PRO A 2 -1.48 4.31 6.24
C PRO A 2 -1.04 5.77 6.23
N ALA A 3 -1.88 6.68 6.67
CA ALA A 3 -1.55 8.11 6.79
C ALA A 3 -0.36 8.33 7.73
N GLY A 4 -0.36 7.66 8.90
CA GLY A 4 0.78 7.69 9.82
C GLY A 4 2.07 7.20 9.16
N GLY A 5 2.01 6.13 8.36
CA GLY A 5 3.17 5.64 7.61
C GLY A 5 3.74 6.68 6.65
N VAL A 6 2.91 7.46 5.95
CA VAL A 6 3.37 8.54 5.07
C VAL A 6 4.02 9.66 5.88
N VAL A 7 3.44 10.06 7.02
CA VAL A 7 4.01 11.08 7.91
C VAL A 7 5.37 10.62 8.44
N GLY A 8 5.49 9.35 8.87
CA GLY A 8 6.77 8.77 9.29
C GLY A 8 7.81 8.76 8.16
N ALA A 9 7.40 8.33 6.95
CA ALA A 9 8.27 8.34 5.78
C ALA A 9 8.72 9.76 5.43
N HIS A 10 7.85 10.76 5.57
CA HIS A 10 8.18 12.17 5.39
C HIS A 10 9.22 12.63 6.42
N ALA A 11 9.00 12.35 7.71
CA ALA A 11 9.92 12.74 8.78
C ALA A 11 11.34 12.15 8.57
N VAL A 12 11.41 10.85 8.24
CA VAL A 12 12.69 10.17 7.95
C VAL A 12 13.32 10.72 6.67
N SER A 13 12.54 10.93 5.62
CA SER A 13 13.03 11.49 4.35
C SER A 13 13.63 12.89 4.54
N LYS A 14 12.97 13.73 5.32
CA LYS A 14 13.47 15.07 5.68
C LYS A 14 14.80 14.99 6.44
N HIS A 15 14.89 14.07 7.41
CA HIS A 15 16.13 13.86 8.18
C HIS A 15 17.29 13.39 7.30
N LEU A 16 17.00 12.54 6.30
CA LEU A 16 18.02 11.99 5.39
C LEU A 16 18.27 12.88 4.16
N GLY A 17 17.61 14.03 4.03
CA GLY A 17 17.73 14.91 2.87
C GLY A 17 17.20 14.31 1.56
N LEU A 18 16.25 13.37 1.63
CA LEU A 18 15.64 12.76 0.45
C LEU A 18 14.53 13.68 -0.10
N VAL A 19 14.68 14.07 -1.38
CA VAL A 19 13.79 15.06 -2.01
C VAL A 19 12.57 14.41 -2.65
N TYR A 20 12.75 13.22 -3.26
CA TYR A 20 11.72 12.50 -3.99
C TYR A 20 11.60 11.08 -3.44
N VAL A 21 10.46 10.75 -2.86
CA VAL A 21 10.22 9.45 -2.23
C VAL A 21 8.83 8.93 -2.59
N VAL A 22 8.76 7.67 -2.98
CA VAL A 22 7.53 6.89 -3.01
C VAL A 22 7.43 6.15 -1.69
N SER A 23 6.49 6.49 -0.83
CA SER A 23 6.16 5.68 0.34
C SER A 23 5.28 4.51 -0.08
N PHE A 24 5.65 3.31 0.33
CA PHE A 24 4.94 2.09 0.01
C PHE A 24 4.71 1.27 1.28
N ASP A 25 3.45 1.13 1.66
CA ASP A 25 2.98 0.36 2.82
C ASP A 25 2.24 -0.88 2.36
N MET A 26 2.72 -2.07 2.73
CA MET A 26 2.02 -3.31 2.47
C MET A 26 1.80 -4.10 3.75
N GLY A 27 0.53 -4.21 4.11
CA GLY A 27 0.05 -5.03 5.23
C GLY A 27 -0.46 -6.41 4.79
N GLY A 28 -1.36 -6.97 5.62
CA GLY A 28 -1.99 -8.26 5.35
C GLY A 28 -3.07 -8.23 4.26
N THR A 29 -3.80 -7.11 4.11
CA THR A 29 -4.97 -7.02 3.22
C THR A 29 -4.79 -6.08 2.05
N THR A 30 -4.04 -5.01 2.22
CA THR A 30 -3.91 -3.93 1.23
C THR A 30 -2.47 -3.44 1.11
N ALA A 31 -2.15 -2.91 -0.06
CA ALA A 31 -0.94 -2.13 -0.29
C ALA A 31 -1.32 -0.69 -0.66
N LYS A 32 -0.54 0.27 -0.19
CA LYS A 32 -0.77 1.70 -0.34
C LYS A 32 0.49 2.41 -0.78
N ALA A 33 0.33 3.38 -1.68
CA ALA A 33 1.43 4.23 -2.12
C ALA A 33 1.06 5.71 -2.02
N SER A 34 2.04 6.55 -1.70
CA SER A 34 1.94 8.01 -1.72
C SER A 34 3.26 8.62 -2.14
N LEU A 35 3.22 9.89 -2.57
CA LEU A 35 4.43 10.63 -2.94
C LEU A 35 4.81 11.65 -1.87
N ILE A 36 6.11 11.78 -1.67
CA ILE A 36 6.75 12.85 -0.90
C ILE A 36 7.69 13.57 -1.87
N GLU A 37 7.43 14.85 -2.11
CA GLU A 37 8.17 15.67 -3.04
C GLU A 37 8.61 16.96 -2.34
N ARG A 38 9.91 17.26 -2.39
CA ARG A 38 10.49 18.50 -1.83
C ARG A 38 10.09 18.76 -0.37
N GLY A 39 10.05 17.70 0.43
CA GLY A 39 9.72 17.80 1.84
C GLY A 39 8.24 18.03 2.13
N GLN A 40 7.35 17.64 1.22
CA GLN A 40 5.90 17.66 1.39
C GLN A 40 5.29 16.38 0.85
N TYR A 41 4.35 15.79 1.57
CA TYR A 41 3.53 14.70 1.05
C TYR A 41 2.31 15.24 0.30
N SER A 42 1.90 14.51 -0.72
CA SER A 42 0.74 14.89 -1.55
C SER A 42 -0.54 14.88 -0.72
N ARG A 43 -1.38 15.92 -0.89
CA ARG A 43 -2.69 16.01 -0.26
C ARG A 43 -3.78 16.01 -1.33
N ALA A 44 -4.87 15.32 -1.06
CA ALA A 44 -6.10 15.37 -1.85
C ALA A 44 -7.08 16.34 -1.19
N VAL A 45 -7.69 17.21 -1.99
CA VAL A 45 -8.69 18.20 -1.53
C VAL A 45 -10.05 17.53 -1.28
N GLU A 46 -10.31 16.43 -1.98
CA GLU A 46 -11.53 15.63 -1.87
C GLU A 46 -11.17 14.16 -1.69
N TYR A 47 -11.92 13.49 -0.85
CA TYR A 47 -11.79 12.07 -0.60
C TYR A 47 -13.15 11.39 -0.81
N SER A 48 -13.18 10.24 -1.51
CA SER A 48 -14.41 9.48 -1.73
C SER A 48 -14.42 8.23 -0.85
N VAL A 49 -15.48 8.06 -0.06
CA VAL A 49 -15.67 6.90 0.82
C VAL A 49 -16.80 6.03 0.27
N GLY A 50 -16.60 4.71 0.23
CA GLY A 50 -17.65 3.74 -0.15
C GLY A 50 -17.72 3.43 -1.64
N GLY A 51 -16.80 3.89 -2.45
CA GLY A 51 -16.77 3.64 -3.91
C GLY A 51 -16.09 2.35 -4.37
N GLY A 52 -15.85 1.39 -3.48
CA GLY A 52 -15.33 0.04 -3.81
C GLY A 52 -13.82 -0.06 -4.03
N ILE A 53 -13.18 0.81 -4.76
CA ILE A 53 -11.72 0.91 -4.89
C ILE A 53 -11.34 2.36 -4.69
N MET A 54 -10.62 2.62 -3.60
CA MET A 54 -10.12 3.95 -3.29
C MET A 54 -8.90 4.27 -4.15
N ILE A 55 -9.16 4.75 -5.34
CA ILE A 55 -8.13 5.39 -6.16
C ILE A 55 -8.44 6.88 -6.12
N ALA A 56 -7.50 7.70 -5.65
CA ALA A 56 -7.57 9.16 -5.74
C ALA A 56 -7.48 9.64 -7.19
N SER A 57 -7.87 8.81 -8.17
CA SER A 57 -7.90 9.13 -9.59
C SER A 57 -9.34 9.41 -10.03
N ARG A 58 -9.55 10.55 -10.66
CA ARG A 58 -10.82 11.02 -11.21
C ARG A 58 -11.47 10.10 -12.27
N LEU A 59 -10.85 9.01 -12.65
CA LEU A 59 -11.29 8.16 -13.77
C LEU A 59 -12.13 6.95 -13.35
N LEU A 60 -12.22 6.62 -12.07
CA LEU A 60 -13.09 5.55 -11.57
C LEU A 60 -14.07 6.13 -10.54
N THR A 61 -15.03 6.90 -11.00
CA THR A 61 -16.15 7.38 -10.20
C THR A 61 -17.10 6.22 -9.92
N GLY A 62 -16.85 5.52 -8.82
CA GLY A 62 -17.86 4.70 -8.17
C GLY A 62 -18.86 5.59 -7.41
N SER A 63 -20.02 5.06 -7.07
CA SER A 63 -21.03 5.69 -6.22
C SER A 63 -20.54 5.76 -4.77
N GLY A 64 -19.63 6.67 -4.44
CA GLY A 64 -19.14 6.93 -3.10
C GLY A 64 -19.57 8.30 -2.58
N TYR A 65 -19.53 8.48 -1.26
CA TYR A 65 -19.75 9.77 -0.64
C TYR A 65 -18.47 10.61 -0.74
N ARG A 66 -18.56 11.83 -1.31
CA ARG A 66 -17.44 12.76 -1.38
C ARG A 66 -17.32 13.53 -0.09
N LEU A 67 -16.15 13.46 0.51
CA LEU A 67 -15.76 14.27 1.67
C LEU A 67 -14.80 15.37 1.21
N LYS A 68 -15.13 16.61 1.49
CA LYS A 68 -14.24 17.76 1.26
C LYS A 68 -13.40 18.03 2.51
N VAL A 69 -12.55 17.07 2.84
CA VAL A 69 -11.59 17.20 3.94
C VAL A 69 -10.21 16.95 3.35
N PRO A 70 -9.22 17.83 3.56
CA PRO A 70 -7.87 17.57 3.14
C PRO A 70 -7.38 16.26 3.75
N ALA A 71 -7.01 15.33 2.90
CA ALA A 71 -6.48 14.02 3.29
C ALA A 71 -5.14 13.79 2.61
N ILE A 72 -4.30 12.92 3.20
CA ILE A 72 -3.09 12.45 2.52
C ILE A 72 -3.53 11.68 1.28
N ASP A 73 -2.95 12.04 0.13
CA ASP A 73 -3.24 11.38 -1.14
C ASP A 73 -2.60 10.00 -1.18
N LEU A 74 -3.45 8.98 -1.11
CA LEU A 74 -3.06 7.58 -1.05
C LEU A 74 -3.70 6.83 -2.23
N ALA A 75 -2.88 6.10 -2.98
CA ALA A 75 -3.39 5.05 -3.85
C ALA A 75 -3.41 3.73 -3.07
N GLU A 76 -4.53 3.05 -3.12
CA GLU A 76 -4.72 1.77 -2.45
C GLU A 76 -5.09 0.68 -3.45
N VAL A 77 -4.50 -0.50 -3.27
CA VAL A 77 -4.88 -1.71 -3.99
C VAL A 77 -5.17 -2.83 -3.00
N GLY A 78 -6.20 -3.62 -3.28
CA GLY A 78 -6.59 -4.79 -2.50
C GLY A 78 -5.62 -5.96 -2.72
N ALA A 79 -4.33 -5.73 -2.47
CA ALA A 79 -3.27 -6.73 -2.54
C ALA A 79 -2.43 -6.65 -1.27
N GLY A 80 -2.35 -7.74 -0.54
CA GLY A 80 -1.60 -7.84 0.71
C GLY A 80 -1.12 -9.26 0.97
N GLY A 81 -0.47 -9.49 2.09
CA GLY A 81 0.04 -10.82 2.44
C GLY A 81 -1.03 -11.91 2.54
N GLY A 82 -2.23 -11.55 2.99
CA GLY A 82 -3.39 -12.45 3.08
C GLY A 82 -4.19 -12.59 1.80
N SER A 83 -3.82 -11.93 0.69
CA SER A 83 -4.51 -12.11 -0.59
C SER A 83 -4.43 -13.55 -1.06
N ILE A 84 -5.60 -14.13 -1.36
CA ILE A 84 -5.73 -15.54 -1.73
C ILE A 84 -5.17 -15.74 -3.14
N VAL A 85 -4.41 -16.81 -3.30
CA VAL A 85 -3.89 -17.31 -4.58
C VAL A 85 -4.81 -18.41 -5.08
N TRP A 86 -5.33 -18.28 -6.30
CA TRP A 86 -6.32 -19.22 -6.83
C TRP A 86 -6.26 -19.31 -8.35
N LEU A 87 -6.86 -20.35 -8.90
CA LEU A 87 -7.01 -20.51 -10.35
C LEU A 87 -8.43 -20.18 -10.76
N ASP A 88 -8.57 -19.38 -11.80
CA ASP A 88 -9.88 -19.11 -12.39
C ASP A 88 -10.39 -20.32 -13.19
N PRO A 89 -11.68 -20.35 -13.62
CA PRO A 89 -12.22 -21.46 -14.39
C PRO A 89 -11.49 -21.77 -15.71
N ALA A 90 -10.71 -20.82 -16.21
CA ALA A 90 -9.85 -21.00 -17.39
C ALA A 90 -8.45 -21.51 -17.05
N GLY A 91 -8.17 -21.80 -15.78
CA GLY A 91 -6.86 -22.27 -15.29
C GLY A 91 -5.82 -21.16 -15.14
N SER A 92 -6.22 -19.86 -15.18
CA SER A 92 -5.29 -18.77 -15.03
C SER A 92 -5.05 -18.46 -13.56
N LEU A 93 -3.79 -18.26 -13.18
CA LEU A 93 -3.38 -17.89 -11.82
C LEU A 93 -3.82 -16.47 -11.48
N LYS A 94 -4.51 -16.33 -10.35
CA LYS A 94 -5.05 -15.06 -9.83
C LYS A 94 -4.62 -14.83 -8.39
N ILE A 95 -4.50 -13.53 -8.04
CA ILE A 95 -4.19 -13.08 -6.68
C ILE A 95 -5.28 -12.08 -6.25
N GLY A 96 -5.94 -12.38 -5.12
CA GLY A 96 -7.07 -11.59 -4.66
C GLY A 96 -8.28 -11.65 -5.62
N PRO A 97 -9.27 -10.72 -5.51
CA PRO A 97 -9.36 -9.65 -4.50
C PRO A 97 -9.71 -10.16 -3.09
N ARG A 98 -10.07 -11.45 -2.95
CA ARG A 98 -10.35 -12.05 -1.64
C ARG A 98 -9.08 -12.14 -0.80
N SER A 99 -9.25 -11.93 0.50
CA SER A 99 -8.20 -12.07 1.50
C SER A 99 -8.62 -13.07 2.57
N ALA A 100 -7.69 -13.90 3.02
CA ALA A 100 -7.89 -14.80 4.16
C ALA A 100 -8.00 -14.04 5.50
N GLY A 101 -7.71 -12.74 5.49
CA GLY A 101 -7.72 -11.90 6.69
C GLY A 101 -6.68 -12.32 7.73
N ALA A 102 -6.96 -11.98 8.98
CA ALA A 102 -6.13 -12.41 10.12
C ALA A 102 -6.60 -13.75 10.69
N SER A 103 -7.88 -14.10 10.52
CA SER A 103 -8.47 -15.37 10.96
C SER A 103 -9.42 -15.88 9.87
N PRO A 104 -9.25 -17.13 9.40
CA PRO A 104 -8.20 -18.09 9.78
C PRO A 104 -6.79 -17.69 9.31
N GLY A 105 -6.65 -16.74 8.39
CA GLY A 105 -5.39 -16.24 7.88
C GLY A 105 -4.70 -17.18 6.88
N PRO A 106 -3.41 -16.92 6.58
CA PRO A 106 -2.57 -17.76 5.75
C PRO A 106 -2.53 -19.22 6.22
N VAL A 107 -2.37 -20.13 5.28
CA VAL A 107 -2.26 -21.58 5.59
C VAL A 107 -1.12 -21.86 6.56
N CYS A 108 0.03 -21.20 6.39
CA CYS A 108 1.20 -21.37 7.24
C CYS A 108 0.97 -21.02 8.71
N TYR A 109 -0.08 -20.30 9.06
CA TYR A 109 -0.37 -19.97 10.46
C TYR A 109 -0.94 -21.16 11.25
N GLY A 110 -1.38 -22.23 10.56
CA GLY A 110 -1.94 -23.41 11.21
C GLY A 110 -3.26 -23.16 11.95
N ALA A 111 -3.91 -22.01 11.70
CA ALA A 111 -5.14 -21.59 12.37
C ALA A 111 -6.42 -22.00 11.61
N GLY A 112 -6.33 -22.97 10.72
CA GLY A 112 -7.45 -23.47 9.91
C GLY A 112 -7.61 -22.79 8.54
N GLY A 113 -6.65 -21.97 8.11
CA GLY A 113 -6.59 -21.46 6.73
C GLY A 113 -6.41 -22.61 5.74
N MET A 114 -7.23 -22.65 4.69
CA MET A 114 -7.21 -23.73 3.69
C MET A 114 -6.91 -23.24 2.28
N GLU A 115 -6.95 -21.93 2.04
CA GLU A 115 -6.64 -21.35 0.74
C GLU A 115 -5.25 -20.68 0.81
N PRO A 116 -4.33 -21.00 -0.12
CA PRO A 116 -2.99 -20.43 -0.09
C PRO A 116 -3.03 -18.93 -0.33
N THR A 117 -2.14 -18.20 0.31
CA THR A 117 -2.04 -16.74 0.26
C THR A 117 -0.67 -16.28 -0.25
N VAL A 118 -0.53 -14.98 -0.47
CA VAL A 118 0.76 -14.36 -0.80
C VAL A 118 1.79 -14.59 0.32
N THR A 119 1.37 -14.64 1.58
CA THR A 119 2.26 -15.00 2.70
C THR A 119 2.80 -16.44 2.55
N ASP A 120 1.94 -17.39 2.19
CA ASP A 120 2.36 -18.78 1.93
C ASP A 120 3.35 -18.86 0.77
N VAL A 121 3.12 -18.10 -0.28
CA VAL A 121 4.07 -17.95 -1.41
C VAL A 121 5.43 -17.47 -0.93
N CYS A 122 5.47 -16.42 -0.10
CA CYS A 122 6.73 -15.90 0.45
C CYS A 122 7.45 -16.91 1.37
N VAL A 123 6.70 -17.73 2.09
CA VAL A 123 7.24 -18.82 2.91
C VAL A 123 7.85 -19.91 2.01
N ILE A 124 7.14 -20.36 0.98
CA ILE A 124 7.62 -21.39 0.02
C ILE A 124 8.91 -20.93 -0.66
N LEU A 125 8.98 -19.65 -1.05
CA LEU A 125 10.17 -19.05 -1.71
C LEU A 125 11.33 -18.77 -0.74
N GLY A 126 11.14 -18.98 0.58
CA GLY A 126 12.15 -18.71 1.59
C GLY A 126 12.38 -17.22 1.89
N TYR A 127 11.47 -16.33 1.46
CA TYR A 127 11.54 -14.90 1.73
C TYR A 127 11.09 -14.56 3.16
N LEU A 128 10.27 -15.42 3.77
CA LEU A 128 9.92 -15.38 5.18
C LEU A 128 10.57 -16.54 5.93
N ASN A 129 11.22 -16.22 7.05
CA ASN A 129 11.81 -17.24 7.92
C ASN A 129 10.72 -17.90 8.77
N PRO A 130 10.42 -19.19 8.59
CA PRO A 130 9.35 -19.87 9.32
C PRO A 130 9.60 -19.97 10.84
N ASN A 131 10.85 -19.87 11.26
CA ASN A 131 11.24 -20.04 12.66
C ASN A 131 11.35 -18.73 13.45
N HIS A 132 11.18 -17.57 12.80
CA HIS A 132 11.50 -16.29 13.42
C HIS A 132 10.52 -15.16 13.06
N LEU A 133 9.22 -15.48 12.92
CA LEU A 133 8.20 -14.46 12.73
C LEU A 133 7.81 -13.86 14.11
N VAL A 134 7.57 -12.54 14.16
CA VAL A 134 7.25 -11.81 15.40
C VAL A 134 8.26 -12.14 16.52
N GLY A 135 9.57 -12.00 16.22
CA GLY A 135 10.62 -12.28 17.21
C GLY A 135 10.75 -13.75 17.63
N GLY A 136 10.10 -14.67 16.90
CA GLY A 136 10.06 -16.10 17.21
C GLY A 136 8.83 -16.54 18.02
N GLU A 137 7.94 -15.61 18.35
CA GLU A 137 6.69 -15.94 19.07
C GLU A 137 5.68 -16.67 18.18
N LEU A 138 5.66 -16.35 16.88
CA LEU A 138 4.79 -17.00 15.90
C LEU A 138 5.59 -18.01 15.07
N ARG A 139 5.35 -19.28 15.31
CA ARG A 139 5.82 -20.36 14.45
C ARG A 139 4.86 -20.55 13.29
N ILE A 140 5.41 -20.69 12.10
CA ILE A 140 4.63 -20.92 10.89
C ILE A 140 5.00 -22.27 10.27
N ASP A 141 4.01 -22.95 9.72
CA ASP A 141 4.16 -24.27 9.11
C ASP A 141 4.44 -24.13 7.61
N ALA A 142 5.72 -24.15 7.24
CA ALA A 142 6.14 -24.05 5.85
C ALA A 142 5.76 -25.29 5.02
N GLU A 143 5.74 -26.48 5.65
CA GLU A 143 5.37 -27.72 4.95
C GLU A 143 3.88 -27.77 4.64
N LEU A 144 3.05 -27.26 5.55
CA LEU A 144 1.62 -27.14 5.30
C LEU A 144 1.33 -26.19 4.12
N SER A 145 2.00 -25.02 4.08
CA SER A 145 1.91 -24.11 2.93
C SER A 145 2.31 -24.79 1.63
N ARG A 146 3.46 -25.48 1.64
CA ARG A 146 3.97 -26.18 0.45
C ARG A 146 2.98 -27.24 -0.02
N LYS A 147 2.45 -28.05 0.88
CA LYS A 147 1.48 -29.09 0.56
C LYS A 147 0.23 -28.51 -0.09
N VAL A 148 -0.44 -27.56 0.59
CA VAL A 148 -1.70 -26.98 0.12
C VAL A 148 -1.50 -26.22 -1.19
N PHE A 149 -0.41 -25.47 -1.32
CA PHE A 149 -0.09 -24.74 -2.56
C PHE A 149 0.20 -25.70 -3.73
N THR A 150 0.89 -26.82 -3.47
CA THR A 150 1.13 -27.84 -4.49
C THR A 150 -0.18 -28.42 -4.99
N GLU A 151 -1.02 -28.91 -4.08
CA GLU A 151 -2.30 -29.56 -4.42
C GLU A 151 -3.28 -28.62 -5.15
N GLN A 152 -3.35 -27.36 -4.74
CA GLN A 152 -4.36 -26.41 -5.26
C GLN A 152 -3.89 -25.58 -6.45
N ILE A 153 -2.58 -25.35 -6.59
CA ILE A 153 -2.03 -24.41 -7.58
C ILE A 153 -1.01 -25.09 -8.50
N ALA A 154 0.06 -25.69 -7.95
CA ALA A 154 1.17 -26.16 -8.76
C ALA A 154 0.80 -27.38 -9.62
N ASP A 155 0.18 -28.41 -9.03
CA ASP A 155 -0.25 -29.63 -9.74
C ASP A 155 -1.27 -29.32 -10.86
N PRO A 156 -2.34 -28.53 -10.61
CA PRO A 156 -3.27 -28.14 -11.68
C PRO A 156 -2.63 -27.34 -12.82
N LEU A 157 -1.54 -26.59 -12.54
CA LEU A 157 -0.77 -25.86 -13.55
C LEU A 157 0.26 -26.74 -14.27
N GLY A 158 0.53 -27.93 -13.77
CA GLY A 158 1.62 -28.79 -14.28
C GLY A 158 3.02 -28.23 -14.03
N LEU A 159 3.19 -27.41 -12.97
CA LEU A 159 4.44 -26.76 -12.61
C LEU A 159 5.00 -27.32 -11.31
N ASP A 160 6.32 -27.24 -11.13
CA ASP A 160 6.85 -27.45 -9.79
C ASP A 160 6.46 -26.29 -8.85
N VAL A 161 6.46 -26.59 -7.55
CA VAL A 161 5.95 -25.68 -6.53
C VAL A 161 6.68 -24.32 -6.49
N TYR A 162 7.99 -24.31 -6.76
CA TYR A 162 8.78 -23.07 -6.71
C TYR A 162 8.51 -22.18 -7.92
N HIS A 163 8.39 -22.77 -9.12
CA HIS A 163 8.03 -22.01 -10.32
C HIS A 163 6.61 -21.43 -10.22
N ALA A 164 5.65 -22.23 -9.72
CA ALA A 164 4.30 -21.75 -9.49
C ALA A 164 4.24 -20.64 -8.43
N ALA A 165 4.98 -20.80 -7.32
CA ALA A 165 5.06 -19.79 -6.26
C ALA A 165 5.75 -18.50 -6.75
N TYR A 166 6.81 -18.61 -7.54
CA TYR A 166 7.47 -17.43 -8.11
C TYR A 166 6.55 -16.70 -9.09
N GLY A 167 5.80 -17.42 -9.92
CA GLY A 167 4.78 -16.82 -10.79
C GLY A 167 3.71 -16.06 -10.01
N ALA A 168 3.24 -16.64 -8.90
CA ALA A 168 2.31 -15.97 -7.99
C ALA A 168 2.93 -14.71 -7.36
N PHE A 169 4.18 -14.76 -6.93
CA PHE A 169 4.92 -13.61 -6.40
C PHE A 169 5.02 -12.47 -7.42
N GLU A 170 5.35 -12.76 -8.67
CA GLU A 170 5.44 -11.77 -9.73
C GLU A 170 4.08 -11.11 -10.03
N ILE A 171 2.98 -11.90 -10.06
CA ILE A 171 1.63 -11.36 -10.24
C ILE A 171 1.24 -10.45 -9.07
N ALA A 172 1.55 -10.86 -7.83
CA ALA A 172 1.33 -10.02 -6.65
C ALA A 172 2.09 -8.70 -6.76
N GLY A 173 3.38 -8.75 -7.13
CA GLY A 173 4.21 -7.58 -7.37
C GLY A 173 3.64 -6.65 -8.44
N ALA A 174 3.18 -7.21 -9.57
CA ALA A 174 2.55 -6.43 -10.64
C ALA A 174 1.27 -5.72 -10.18
N ASN A 175 0.47 -6.35 -9.31
CA ASN A 175 -0.71 -5.73 -8.71
C ASN A 175 -0.33 -4.52 -7.83
N MET A 176 0.76 -4.62 -7.06
CA MET A 176 1.23 -3.54 -6.18
C MET A 176 1.87 -2.38 -6.96
N ILE A 177 2.58 -2.69 -8.05
CA ILE A 177 3.16 -1.68 -8.95
C ILE A 177 2.09 -0.72 -9.47
N ARG A 178 0.85 -1.18 -9.66
CA ARG A 178 -0.26 -0.30 -10.07
C ARG A 178 -0.54 0.81 -9.06
N ALA A 179 -0.42 0.55 -7.75
CA ALA A 179 -0.55 1.60 -6.74
C ALA A 179 0.54 2.66 -6.88
N ILE A 180 1.79 2.24 -7.11
CA ILE A 180 2.91 3.16 -7.32
C ILE A 180 2.71 3.98 -8.62
N LYS A 181 2.31 3.32 -9.71
CA LYS A 181 2.06 4.00 -10.99
C LYS A 181 0.93 5.02 -10.90
N SER A 182 -0.13 4.74 -10.14
CA SER A 182 -1.26 5.66 -10.00
C SER A 182 -0.91 6.97 -9.29
N VAL A 183 0.09 6.97 -8.42
CA VAL A 183 0.59 8.20 -7.78
C VAL A 183 1.75 8.83 -8.54
N SER A 184 2.44 8.10 -9.42
CA SER A 184 3.63 8.57 -10.16
C SER A 184 3.38 8.71 -11.66
N SER A 185 3.58 7.66 -12.46
CA SER A 185 3.57 7.70 -13.93
C SER A 185 2.24 8.21 -14.50
N GLU A 186 1.10 7.83 -13.93
CA GLU A 186 -0.21 8.31 -14.36
C GLU A 186 -0.43 9.81 -14.10
N ARG A 187 0.43 10.41 -13.28
CA ARG A 187 0.44 11.84 -12.97
C ARG A 187 1.65 12.58 -13.57
N GLY A 188 2.31 11.95 -14.55
CA GLY A 188 3.45 12.56 -15.26
C GLY A 188 4.74 12.61 -14.45
N ARG A 189 4.89 11.76 -13.43
CA ARG A 189 6.10 11.64 -12.60
C ARG A 189 6.85 10.37 -12.97
N ASP A 190 8.16 10.45 -13.10
CA ASP A 190 9.00 9.29 -13.42
C ASP A 190 9.43 8.57 -12.13
N PRO A 191 9.03 7.31 -11.90
CA PRO A 191 9.42 6.57 -10.70
C PRO A 191 10.94 6.45 -10.53
N ARG A 192 11.72 6.53 -11.62
CA ARG A 192 13.19 6.42 -11.60
C ARG A 192 13.87 7.53 -10.81
N ASP A 193 13.20 8.67 -10.65
CA ASP A 193 13.73 9.81 -9.89
C ASP A 193 13.54 9.67 -8.39
N TYR A 194 12.78 8.66 -7.94
CA TYR A 194 12.35 8.50 -6.55
C TYR A 194 13.11 7.38 -5.83
N VAL A 195 13.19 7.52 -4.51
CA VAL A 195 13.55 6.44 -3.58
C VAL A 195 12.29 5.68 -3.23
N LEU A 196 12.31 4.35 -3.32
CA LEU A 196 11.24 3.50 -2.80
C LEU A 196 11.42 3.31 -1.30
N PHE A 197 10.53 3.90 -0.50
CA PHE A 197 10.51 3.75 0.95
C PHE A 197 9.47 2.67 1.30
N ALA A 198 9.93 1.45 1.52
CA ALA A 198 9.07 0.27 1.71
C ALA A 198 8.94 -0.10 3.19
N PHE A 199 7.71 -0.16 3.68
CA PHE A 199 7.37 -0.56 5.04
C PHE A 199 6.06 -1.36 5.10
N GLY A 200 5.53 -1.59 6.31
CA GLY A 200 4.49 -2.59 6.54
C GLY A 200 5.08 -3.99 6.68
N GLY A 201 4.29 -4.94 7.15
CA GLY A 201 4.76 -6.30 7.42
C GLY A 201 5.27 -7.06 6.18
N ASN A 202 4.77 -6.70 4.99
CA ASN A 202 5.11 -7.37 3.73
C ASN A 202 5.79 -6.46 2.70
N GLY A 203 5.77 -5.13 2.89
CA GLY A 203 6.34 -4.18 1.92
C GLY A 203 7.79 -4.45 1.53
N PRO A 204 8.69 -4.68 2.48
CA PRO A 204 10.09 -4.98 2.20
C PRO A 204 10.32 -6.21 1.33
N LEU A 205 9.46 -7.23 1.42
CA LEU A 205 9.59 -8.48 0.64
C LEU A 205 9.48 -8.25 -0.86
N PHE A 206 8.68 -7.28 -1.27
CA PHE A 206 8.43 -6.94 -2.69
C PHE A 206 9.27 -5.77 -3.19
N ALA A 207 9.92 -5.02 -2.30
CA ALA A 207 10.59 -3.77 -2.63
C ALA A 207 11.62 -3.92 -3.76
N ALA A 208 12.46 -4.97 -3.71
CA ALA A 208 13.50 -5.18 -4.71
C ALA A 208 12.95 -5.54 -6.09
N SER A 209 11.94 -6.43 -6.16
CA SER A 209 11.30 -6.80 -7.42
C SER A 209 10.57 -5.63 -8.06
N MET A 210 9.81 -4.88 -7.26
CA MET A 210 9.08 -3.69 -7.74
C MET A 210 10.02 -2.59 -8.20
N ALA A 211 11.09 -2.30 -7.45
CA ALA A 211 12.08 -1.30 -7.84
C ALA A 211 12.74 -1.64 -9.17
N ARG A 212 13.09 -2.92 -9.39
CA ARG A 212 13.65 -3.40 -10.65
C ARG A 212 12.71 -3.14 -11.83
N VAL A 213 11.42 -3.49 -11.69
CA VAL A 213 10.42 -3.30 -12.75
C VAL A 213 10.17 -1.81 -13.03
N LEU A 214 10.19 -0.97 -11.99
CA LEU A 214 9.99 0.49 -12.12
C LEU A 214 11.27 1.26 -12.48
N GLY A 215 12.42 0.59 -12.55
CA GLY A 215 13.72 1.21 -12.81
C GLY A 215 14.21 2.11 -11.67
N MET A 216 13.72 1.90 -10.45
CA MET A 216 14.13 2.66 -9.26
C MET A 216 15.47 2.14 -8.74
N ASN A 217 16.42 3.03 -8.49
CA ASN A 217 17.79 2.66 -8.13
C ASN A 217 18.05 2.63 -6.62
N ARG A 218 17.12 3.15 -5.82
CA ARG A 218 17.28 3.25 -4.36
C ARG A 218 16.06 2.74 -3.65
N ILE A 219 16.29 1.90 -2.65
CA ILE A 219 15.27 1.38 -1.75
C ILE A 219 15.68 1.72 -0.32
N LEU A 220 14.74 2.19 0.47
CA LEU A 220 14.92 2.40 1.90
C LEU A 220 13.89 1.55 2.64
N VAL A 221 14.37 0.78 3.60
CA VAL A 221 13.55 -0.01 4.53
C VAL A 221 13.90 0.45 5.94
N PRO A 222 12.93 0.90 6.75
CA PRO A 222 13.20 1.29 8.13
C PRO A 222 13.51 0.07 9.01
N PRO A 223 14.18 0.24 10.16
CA PRO A 223 14.59 -0.87 11.03
C PRO A 223 13.44 -1.76 11.52
N ILE A 224 12.26 -1.20 11.70
CA ILE A 224 11.06 -1.93 12.19
C ILE A 224 9.89 -1.65 11.24
N PRO A 225 9.94 -2.21 10.01
CA PRO A 225 8.99 -1.85 8.97
C PRO A 225 7.53 -2.19 9.32
N GLY A 226 7.28 -3.27 10.05
CA GLY A 226 5.93 -3.69 10.44
C GLY A 226 5.24 -2.76 11.45
N LEU A 227 6.00 -1.99 12.23
CA LEU A 227 5.50 -1.01 13.20
C LEU A 227 5.67 0.43 12.72
N PHE A 228 6.13 0.65 11.51
CA PHE A 228 6.53 1.96 11.04
C PHE A 228 5.37 2.97 10.98
N SER A 229 4.16 2.52 10.66
CA SER A 229 2.97 3.39 10.68
C SER A 229 2.64 3.91 12.09
N ALA A 230 2.92 3.12 13.13
CA ALA A 230 2.78 3.57 14.52
C ALA A 230 3.85 4.62 14.88
N PHE A 231 5.10 4.41 14.45
CA PHE A 231 6.15 5.42 14.57
C PHE A 231 5.74 6.74 13.91
N GLY A 232 5.15 6.68 12.71
CA GLY A 232 4.70 7.86 12.00
C GLY A 232 3.62 8.66 12.74
N LEU A 233 2.77 8.01 13.54
CA LEU A 233 1.79 8.71 14.37
C LEU A 233 2.46 9.55 15.47
N LEU A 234 3.63 9.15 15.95
CA LEU A 234 4.41 9.96 16.91
C LEU A 234 5.04 11.19 16.27
N CYS A 235 5.16 11.21 14.93
CA CYS A 235 5.69 12.33 14.16
C CYS A 235 4.58 13.27 13.64
N ALA A 236 3.31 12.96 13.90
CA ALA A 236 2.18 13.72 13.40
C ALA A 236 1.89 14.93 14.29
N ASP A 237 1.67 16.07 13.66
CA ASP A 237 1.15 17.27 14.33
C ASP A 237 -0.38 17.20 14.40
N VAL A 238 -0.97 17.97 15.32
CA VAL A 238 -2.42 18.20 15.36
C VAL A 238 -2.72 19.32 14.38
N GLU A 239 -3.51 19.01 13.36
CA GLU A 239 -3.92 19.99 12.35
C GLU A 239 -5.44 20.18 12.40
N TYR A 240 -5.86 21.44 12.38
CA TYR A 240 -7.26 21.84 12.22
C TYR A 240 -7.46 22.46 10.84
N HIS A 241 -8.43 21.95 10.10
CA HIS A 241 -8.73 22.43 8.76
C HIS A 241 -10.10 23.12 8.74
N TYR A 242 -10.10 24.39 8.40
CA TYR A 242 -11.30 25.18 8.23
C TYR A 242 -11.49 25.53 6.76
N SER A 243 -12.71 25.46 6.27
CA SER A 243 -13.03 25.82 4.90
C SER A 243 -14.37 26.53 4.83
N GLN A 244 -14.42 27.61 4.07
CA GLN A 244 -15.64 28.35 3.80
C GLN A 244 -15.80 28.54 2.29
N THR A 245 -17.03 28.37 1.79
CA THR A 245 -17.31 28.63 0.37
C THR A 245 -17.64 30.09 0.16
N LEU A 246 -16.87 30.79 -0.69
CA LEU A 246 -17.17 32.10 -1.18
C LEU A 246 -17.50 32.03 -2.68
N CYS A 247 -18.80 32.08 -3.00
CA CYS A 247 -19.27 32.03 -4.39
C CYS A 247 -19.51 33.46 -4.88
N ARG A 248 -18.51 34.10 -5.52
CA ARG A 248 -18.52 35.45 -6.06
C ARG A 248 -17.82 35.52 -7.41
N VAL A 249 -18.18 36.50 -8.21
CA VAL A 249 -17.43 36.82 -9.43
C VAL A 249 -16.14 37.52 -8.99
N LEU A 250 -14.98 36.99 -9.39
CA LEU A 250 -13.66 37.42 -8.90
C LEU A 250 -13.44 38.96 -9.07
N GLN A 251 -13.94 39.53 -10.17
CA GLN A 251 -13.83 40.96 -10.44
C GLN A 251 -14.61 41.86 -9.44
N ASN A 252 -15.56 41.28 -8.71
CA ASN A 252 -16.43 41.98 -7.77
C ASN A 252 -16.07 41.71 -6.30
N VAL A 253 -15.00 40.95 -6.04
CA VAL A 253 -14.56 40.60 -4.67
C VAL A 253 -13.63 41.71 -4.18
N ALA A 254 -14.05 42.43 -3.15
CA ALA A 254 -13.16 43.36 -2.47
C ALA A 254 -12.16 42.58 -1.58
N PRO A 255 -10.88 43.04 -1.49
CA PRO A 255 -9.90 42.41 -0.60
C PRO A 255 -10.39 42.26 0.85
N LEU A 256 -11.16 43.24 1.34
CA LEU A 256 -11.75 43.25 2.67
C LEU A 256 -12.75 42.09 2.88
N GLU A 257 -13.50 41.63 1.85
CA GLU A 257 -14.42 40.49 1.97
C GLU A 257 -13.65 39.19 2.16
N LEU A 258 -12.48 39.06 1.53
CA LEU A 258 -11.60 37.90 1.72
C LEU A 258 -11.02 37.91 3.14
N GLU A 259 -10.63 39.06 3.64
CA GLU A 259 -10.07 39.24 4.98
C GLU A 259 -11.12 38.92 6.07
N VAL A 260 -12.36 39.38 5.91
CA VAL A 260 -13.48 39.06 6.80
C VAL A 260 -13.78 37.58 6.77
N GLY A 261 -13.83 36.95 5.58
CA GLY A 261 -14.00 35.50 5.42
C GLY A 261 -12.88 34.71 6.12
N TRP A 262 -11.63 35.12 5.94
CA TRP A 262 -10.47 34.53 6.58
C TRP A 262 -10.53 34.58 8.10
N ASN A 263 -10.76 35.77 8.64
CA ASN A 263 -10.86 35.97 10.11
C ASN A 263 -12.02 35.22 10.74
N SER A 264 -13.09 34.92 9.98
CA SER A 264 -14.20 34.09 10.49
C SER A 264 -13.84 32.60 10.60
N LEU A 265 -12.73 32.14 9.98
CA LEU A 265 -12.24 30.77 10.07
C LEU A 265 -11.27 30.57 11.24
N GLU A 266 -10.73 31.62 11.82
CA GLU A 266 -9.75 31.55 12.92
C GLU A 266 -10.41 31.52 14.33
N LEU A 267 -11.74 31.61 14.40
CA LEU A 267 -12.53 31.51 15.65
C LEU A 267 -12.91 30.08 15.97
#